data_a6dfb9fdc5c2842d2372e2632165fbc5
#
_entry.id   a6dfb9fdc5c2842d2372e2632165fbc5
#
_cell.length_a   1.000
_cell.length_b   1.000
_cell.length_c   1.000
_cell.angle_alpha   90.00
_cell.angle_beta   90.00
_cell.angle_gamma   90.00
#
_symmetry.space_group_name_H-M   'P 1'
#
loop_
_entity.id
_entity.type
_entity.pdbx_description
1 polymer ?
#
loop_
_entity_poly.entity_id
_entity_poly.type
_entity_poly.pdbx_seq_one_letter_code
_entity_poly.pdbx_strand_id
1 'polypeptide(L)'
;ISGAKRMIKHATEATHFLVSCRNTGDASSEEGISIACIPTDREGIKIDSFATIDGGRVSDLTFTNVSISSEELVGELGMSYSIVSHAIDTGILAICSEALGIMERIKELTLEYLKTRKQFGVPIGKFQAIQHRMAQLLVEIEQARSSVINATIYFDDETEREKTISAAKF
;
A
#
# COMPACT_ATOMS: atom_id res chain seq x y z
N ILE A 1 14.43 14.58 -16.18
CA ILE A 1 13.87 13.23 -16.01
C ILE A 1 13.26 12.77 -17.31
N SER A 2 13.51 11.50 -17.68
CA SER A 2 12.82 10.81 -18.78
C SER A 2 12.41 9.43 -18.31
N GLY A 3 11.18 9.00 -18.65
CA GLY A 3 10.66 7.69 -18.24
C GLY A 3 9.15 7.69 -18.08
N ALA A 4 8.62 6.68 -17.39
CA ALA A 4 7.18 6.55 -17.17
C ALA A 4 6.85 6.08 -15.76
N LYS A 5 5.70 6.51 -15.24
CA LYS A 5 5.05 5.99 -14.03
C LYS A 5 3.66 5.51 -14.41
N ARG A 6 3.24 4.39 -13.85
CA ARG A 6 1.99 3.73 -14.22
C ARG A 6 1.02 3.68 -13.05
N MET A 7 -0.29 3.68 -13.39
CA MET A 7 -1.38 3.47 -12.43
C MET A 7 -1.39 4.48 -11.26
N ILE A 8 -1.07 5.75 -11.53
CA ILE A 8 -1.02 6.79 -10.53
C ILE A 8 -2.44 7.27 -10.21
N LYS A 9 -2.86 7.09 -8.98
CA LYS A 9 -4.15 7.61 -8.47
C LYS A 9 -4.06 9.13 -8.30
N HIS A 10 -5.19 9.82 -8.50
CA HIS A 10 -5.35 11.26 -8.31
C HIS A 10 -4.43 12.16 -9.16
N ALA A 11 -3.81 11.63 -10.20
CA ALA A 11 -2.87 12.42 -11.03
C ALA A 11 -3.53 13.63 -11.72
N THR A 12 -4.81 13.52 -12.09
CA THR A 12 -5.58 14.62 -12.74
C THR A 12 -6.01 15.71 -11.77
N GLU A 13 -5.96 15.44 -10.47
CA GLU A 13 -6.40 16.35 -9.40
C GLU A 13 -5.22 16.99 -8.67
N ALA A 14 -4.03 16.40 -8.85
CA ALA A 14 -2.81 16.86 -8.21
C ALA A 14 -2.31 18.17 -8.83
N THR A 15 -1.69 19.01 -8.02
CA THR A 15 -0.97 20.21 -8.45
C THR A 15 0.52 19.94 -8.65
N HIS A 16 1.07 18.93 -7.95
CA HIS A 16 2.46 18.52 -8.01
C HIS A 16 2.56 17.00 -7.99
N PHE A 17 3.60 16.48 -8.62
CA PHE A 17 3.98 15.06 -8.52
C PHE A 17 5.25 14.92 -7.69
N LEU A 18 5.25 14.00 -6.73
CA LEU A 18 6.46 13.48 -6.11
C LEU A 18 6.97 12.30 -6.96
N VAL A 19 8.08 12.52 -7.65
CA VAL A 19 8.62 11.57 -8.62
C VAL A 19 9.95 11.02 -8.15
N SER A 20 10.01 9.72 -7.85
CA SER A 20 11.29 9.05 -7.65
C SER A 20 11.99 8.84 -8.99
N CYS A 21 13.25 9.18 -9.07
CA CYS A 21 14.07 8.99 -10.27
C CYS A 21 15.46 8.50 -9.90
N ARG A 22 16.11 7.80 -10.83
CA ARG A 22 17.47 7.32 -10.68
C ARG A 22 18.44 8.25 -11.39
N ASN A 23 19.46 8.68 -10.68
CA ASN A 23 20.54 9.52 -11.19
C ASN A 23 21.76 8.67 -11.59
N THR A 24 22.12 7.68 -10.77
CA THR A 24 23.31 6.83 -10.92
C THR A 24 23.02 5.43 -10.42
N GLY A 25 23.96 4.51 -10.62
CA GLY A 25 23.86 3.13 -10.14
C GLY A 25 23.00 2.22 -11.02
N ASP A 26 23.00 0.95 -10.68
CA ASP A 26 22.23 -0.10 -11.36
C ASP A 26 20.77 -0.11 -10.90
N ALA A 27 19.92 -0.88 -11.60
CA ALA A 27 18.49 -0.99 -11.29
C ALA A 27 18.19 -1.48 -9.85
N SER A 28 19.10 -2.25 -9.27
CA SER A 28 19.00 -2.78 -7.90
C SER A 28 19.74 -1.96 -6.85
N SER A 29 20.45 -0.89 -7.25
CA SER A 29 21.20 -0.04 -6.32
C SER A 29 20.26 0.83 -5.49
N GLU A 30 20.48 0.90 -4.19
CA GLU A 30 19.80 1.81 -3.28
C GLU A 30 20.33 3.24 -3.41
N GLU A 31 21.60 3.39 -3.74
CA GLU A 31 22.22 4.68 -4.04
C GLU A 31 21.79 5.22 -5.40
N GLY A 32 21.84 6.53 -5.56
CA GLY A 32 21.51 7.24 -6.79
C GLY A 32 20.01 7.41 -7.04
N ILE A 33 19.16 7.24 -6.03
CA ILE A 33 17.74 7.54 -6.08
C ILE A 33 17.48 8.92 -5.51
N SER A 34 16.76 9.75 -6.26
CA SER A 34 16.28 11.07 -5.85
C SER A 34 14.77 11.15 -5.92
N ILE A 35 14.19 12.06 -5.16
CA ILE A 35 12.78 12.44 -5.26
C ILE A 35 12.73 13.90 -5.72
N ALA A 36 11.88 14.18 -6.69
CA ALA A 36 11.60 15.54 -7.14
C ALA A 36 10.11 15.88 -6.94
N CYS A 37 9.83 17.08 -6.48
CA CYS A 37 8.49 17.65 -6.39
C CYS A 37 8.27 18.56 -7.59
N ILE A 38 7.47 18.11 -8.57
CA ILE A 38 7.36 18.75 -9.89
C ILE A 38 5.92 19.23 -10.10
N PRO A 39 5.67 20.47 -10.53
CA PRO A 39 4.34 20.91 -10.95
C PRO A 39 3.80 20.05 -12.08
N THR A 40 2.50 19.76 -12.06
CA THR A 40 1.87 18.84 -13.02
C THR A 40 1.75 19.40 -14.43
N ASP A 41 1.82 20.72 -14.58
CA ASP A 41 1.78 21.46 -15.85
C ASP A 41 3.16 21.66 -16.50
N ARG A 42 4.22 21.04 -15.91
CA ARG A 42 5.59 21.16 -16.44
C ARG A 42 5.67 20.62 -17.86
N GLU A 43 6.35 21.36 -18.74
CA GLU A 43 6.65 20.92 -20.10
C GLU A 43 7.37 19.56 -20.11
N GLY A 44 6.95 18.67 -21.01
CA GLY A 44 7.49 17.31 -21.10
C GLY A 44 6.75 16.27 -20.26
N ILE A 45 5.71 16.66 -19.52
CA ILE A 45 4.85 15.72 -18.78
C ILE A 45 3.58 15.46 -19.60
N LYS A 46 3.30 14.17 -19.87
CA LYS A 46 2.04 13.71 -20.49
C LYS A 46 1.28 12.87 -19.46
N ILE A 47 -0.02 13.13 -19.32
CA ILE A 47 -0.95 12.44 -18.43
C ILE A 47 -2.00 11.74 -19.28
N ASP A 48 -1.99 10.40 -19.28
CA ASP A 48 -3.01 9.58 -19.93
C ASP A 48 -3.89 8.92 -18.86
N SER A 49 -5.15 9.38 -18.72
CA SER A 49 -6.06 8.96 -17.64
C SER A 49 -7.14 8.00 -18.14
N PHE A 50 -7.44 6.97 -17.37
CA PHE A 50 -8.46 5.98 -17.65
C PHE A 50 -9.22 5.54 -16.39
N ALA A 51 -10.43 5.01 -16.58
CA ALA A 51 -11.27 4.51 -15.51
C ALA A 51 -10.82 3.12 -15.06
N THR A 52 -10.97 2.83 -13.76
CA THR A 52 -10.75 1.52 -13.17
C THR A 52 -12.09 0.83 -12.88
N ILE A 53 -12.08 -0.50 -12.72
CA ILE A 53 -13.29 -1.31 -12.52
C ILE A 53 -14.04 -0.97 -11.23
N ASP A 54 -13.33 -0.44 -10.23
CA ASP A 54 -13.88 0.03 -8.95
C ASP A 54 -14.56 1.41 -9.01
N GLY A 55 -14.67 1.99 -10.21
CA GLY A 55 -15.25 3.31 -10.42
C GLY A 55 -14.29 4.49 -10.18
N GLY A 56 -13.04 4.20 -9.82
CA GLY A 56 -11.98 5.19 -9.67
C GLY A 56 -11.37 5.62 -11.01
N ARG A 57 -10.33 6.44 -10.93
CA ARG A 57 -9.49 6.82 -12.07
C ARG A 57 -8.02 6.70 -11.70
N VAL A 58 -7.23 6.28 -12.66
CA VAL A 58 -5.76 6.25 -12.58
C VAL A 58 -5.18 6.85 -13.85
N SER A 59 -3.92 7.22 -13.80
CA SER A 59 -3.23 7.80 -14.95
C SER A 59 -1.86 7.16 -15.12
N ASP A 60 -1.45 7.08 -16.38
CA ASP A 60 -0.07 6.84 -16.75
C ASP A 60 0.60 8.18 -17.01
N LEU A 61 1.77 8.37 -16.43
CA LEU A 61 2.58 9.57 -16.59
C LEU A 61 3.79 9.24 -17.47
N THR A 62 4.02 10.06 -18.48
CA THR A 62 5.23 9.98 -19.31
C THR A 62 6.01 11.28 -19.17
N PHE A 63 7.30 11.16 -18.87
CA PHE A 63 8.24 12.26 -18.71
C PHE A 63 9.21 12.23 -19.88
N THR A 64 9.37 13.36 -20.57
CA THR A 64 10.29 13.50 -21.71
C THR A 64 11.17 14.72 -21.48
N ASN A 65 12.43 14.49 -21.12
CA ASN A 65 13.44 15.52 -20.86
C ASN A 65 12.98 16.64 -19.89
N VAL A 66 12.22 16.25 -18.85
CA VAL A 66 11.75 17.18 -17.83
C VAL A 66 12.94 17.67 -17.00
N SER A 67 13.20 18.96 -17.05
CA SER A 67 14.26 19.60 -16.24
C SER A 67 13.77 19.80 -14.80
N ILE A 68 14.69 19.60 -13.84
CA ILE A 68 14.45 19.74 -12.40
C ILE A 68 15.52 20.67 -11.83
N SER A 69 15.11 21.62 -11.03
CA SER A 69 16.01 22.47 -10.26
C SER A 69 16.41 21.81 -8.92
N SER A 70 17.46 22.30 -8.29
CA SER A 70 17.87 21.83 -6.97
C SER A 70 16.82 22.11 -5.88
N GLU A 71 16.01 23.15 -6.05
CA GLU A 71 14.95 23.53 -5.11
C GLU A 71 13.75 22.57 -5.15
N GLU A 72 13.58 21.83 -6.25
CA GLU A 72 12.53 20.85 -6.43
C GLU A 72 12.92 19.45 -5.90
N LEU A 73 14.17 19.26 -5.47
CA LEU A 73 14.61 18.02 -4.87
C LEU A 73 14.12 17.89 -3.42
N VAL A 74 13.64 16.71 -3.07
CA VAL A 74 13.29 16.34 -1.69
C VAL A 74 14.47 15.55 -1.10
N GLY A 75 15.20 16.20 -0.19
CA GLY A 75 16.44 15.66 0.35
C GLY A 75 17.65 15.94 -0.56
N GLU A 76 18.70 15.13 -0.42
CA GLU A 76 19.93 15.26 -1.18
C GLU A 76 19.89 14.44 -2.47
N LEU A 77 20.55 14.93 -3.51
CA LEU A 77 20.63 14.27 -4.81
C LEU A 77 21.24 12.86 -4.66
N GLY A 78 20.52 11.85 -5.11
CA GLY A 78 20.95 10.46 -5.06
C GLY A 78 20.82 9.77 -3.71
N MET A 79 20.30 10.43 -2.66
CA MET A 79 20.25 9.93 -1.29
C MET A 79 18.84 9.75 -0.74
N SER A 80 17.82 9.68 -1.62
CA SER A 80 16.41 9.64 -1.19
C SER A 80 15.85 8.23 -1.05
N TYR A 81 16.64 7.15 -1.15
CA TYR A 81 16.14 5.77 -1.04
C TYR A 81 15.45 5.51 0.30
N SER A 82 16.05 5.94 1.41
CA SER A 82 15.48 5.76 2.75
C SER A 82 14.12 6.42 2.91
N ILE A 83 13.90 7.58 2.26
CA ILE A 83 12.60 8.28 2.26
C ILE A 83 11.57 7.44 1.50
N VAL A 84 11.94 6.90 0.33
CA VAL A 84 11.05 6.04 -0.48
C VAL A 84 10.71 4.77 0.28
N SER A 85 11.70 4.10 0.87
CA SER A 85 11.50 2.87 1.65
C SER A 85 10.56 3.12 2.83
N HIS A 86 10.80 4.18 3.61
CA HIS A 86 9.94 4.53 4.75
C HIS A 86 8.49 4.83 4.32
N ALA A 87 8.31 5.53 3.20
CA ALA A 87 6.97 5.80 2.66
C ALA A 87 6.24 4.52 2.21
N ILE A 88 6.97 3.57 1.62
CA ILE A 88 6.43 2.25 1.24
C ILE A 88 6.04 1.47 2.49
N ASP A 89 6.88 1.41 3.50
CA ASP A 89 6.63 0.73 4.77
C ASP A 89 5.39 1.29 5.47
N THR A 90 5.24 2.63 5.49
CA THR A 90 4.05 3.31 6.01
C THR A 90 2.80 2.87 5.25
N GLY A 91 2.88 2.81 3.91
CA GLY A 91 1.77 2.37 3.07
C GLY A 91 1.39 0.90 3.32
N ILE A 92 2.37 0.02 3.45
CA ILE A 92 2.15 -1.41 3.73
C ILE A 92 1.46 -1.56 5.10
N LEU A 93 1.96 -0.92 6.14
CA LEU A 93 1.37 -0.99 7.48
C LEU A 93 -0.07 -0.48 7.49
N ALA A 94 -0.35 0.62 6.79
CA ALA A 94 -1.70 1.16 6.67
C ALA A 94 -2.65 0.18 5.98
N ILE A 95 -2.24 -0.44 4.87
CA ILE A 95 -3.06 -1.44 4.14
C ILE A 95 -3.27 -2.71 4.99
N CYS A 96 -2.25 -3.18 5.71
CA CYS A 96 -2.39 -4.33 6.62
C CYS A 96 -3.39 -4.03 7.75
N SER A 97 -3.36 -2.82 8.29
CA SER A 97 -4.31 -2.37 9.33
C SER A 97 -5.75 -2.29 8.81
N GLU A 98 -5.94 -1.77 7.59
CA GLU A 98 -7.23 -1.75 6.90
C GLU A 98 -7.75 -3.17 6.65
N ALA A 99 -6.89 -4.07 6.14
CA ALA A 99 -7.24 -5.47 5.89
C ALA A 99 -7.69 -6.18 7.17
N LEU A 100 -7.01 -5.94 8.30
CA LEU A 100 -7.41 -6.47 9.60
C LEU A 100 -8.80 -5.99 10.01
N GLY A 101 -9.10 -4.69 9.85
CA GLY A 101 -10.43 -4.13 10.12
C GLY A 101 -11.53 -4.76 9.25
N ILE A 102 -11.24 -5.02 7.98
CA ILE A 102 -12.15 -5.71 7.06
C ILE A 102 -12.38 -7.16 7.50
N MET A 103 -11.33 -7.90 7.85
CA MET A 103 -11.44 -9.29 8.35
C MET A 103 -12.30 -9.36 9.61
N GLU A 104 -12.16 -8.43 10.53
CA GLU A 104 -12.99 -8.33 11.72
C GLU A 104 -14.47 -8.14 11.38
N ARG A 105 -14.73 -7.21 10.49
CA ARG A 105 -16.11 -6.93 10.07
C ARG A 105 -16.75 -8.12 9.36
N ILE A 106 -16.03 -8.80 8.49
CA ILE A 106 -16.49 -10.02 7.82
C ILE A 106 -16.78 -11.12 8.86
N LYS A 107 -15.90 -11.29 9.84
CA LYS A 107 -16.10 -12.23 10.95
C LYS A 107 -17.42 -11.97 11.69
N GLU A 108 -17.67 -10.72 12.09
CA GLU A 108 -18.89 -10.34 12.80
C GLU A 108 -20.15 -10.66 11.97
N LEU A 109 -20.19 -10.21 10.72
CA LEU A 109 -21.32 -10.44 9.82
C LEU A 109 -21.54 -11.93 9.57
N THR A 110 -20.46 -12.69 9.43
CA THR A 110 -20.54 -14.15 9.25
C THR A 110 -21.11 -14.84 10.49
N LEU A 111 -20.65 -14.48 11.69
CA LEU A 111 -21.16 -15.03 12.95
C LEU A 111 -22.65 -14.72 13.14
N GLU A 112 -23.10 -13.52 12.83
CA GLU A 112 -24.50 -13.14 12.88
C GLU A 112 -25.34 -13.98 11.90
N TYR A 113 -24.87 -14.10 10.66
CA TYR A 113 -25.54 -14.92 9.66
C TYR A 113 -25.63 -16.39 10.07
N LEU A 114 -24.57 -16.99 10.61
CA LEU A 114 -24.54 -18.38 11.06
C LEU A 114 -25.53 -18.65 12.22
N LYS A 115 -25.78 -17.64 13.07
CA LYS A 115 -26.76 -17.73 14.16
C LYS A 115 -28.21 -17.61 13.68
N THR A 116 -28.45 -16.85 12.63
CA THR A 116 -29.80 -16.51 12.14
C THR A 116 -30.29 -17.39 11.00
N ARG A 117 -29.41 -17.78 10.08
CA ARG A 117 -29.77 -18.60 8.92
C ARG A 117 -30.08 -20.03 9.36
N LYS A 118 -31.25 -20.51 9.00
CA LYS A 118 -31.70 -21.90 9.29
C LYS A 118 -31.70 -22.75 8.01
N GLN A 119 -31.19 -23.94 8.12
CA GLN A 119 -31.33 -25.03 7.15
C GLN A 119 -31.46 -26.36 7.93
N PHE A 120 -32.17 -27.33 7.35
CA PHE A 120 -32.44 -28.62 8.00
C PHE A 120 -33.04 -28.47 9.42
N GLY A 121 -33.88 -27.44 9.62
CA GLY A 121 -34.59 -27.19 10.87
C GLY A 121 -33.76 -26.50 11.98
N VAL A 122 -32.47 -26.21 11.76
CA VAL A 122 -31.59 -25.62 12.77
C VAL A 122 -30.78 -24.45 12.19
N PRO A 123 -30.26 -23.51 13.03
CA PRO A 123 -29.28 -22.56 12.58
C PRO A 123 -28.03 -23.26 12.01
N ILE A 124 -27.51 -22.75 10.88
CA ILE A 124 -26.38 -23.41 10.21
C ILE A 124 -25.09 -23.40 11.05
N GLY A 125 -24.93 -22.47 11.98
CA GLY A 125 -23.83 -22.45 12.96
C GLY A 125 -23.81 -23.62 13.93
N LYS A 126 -24.85 -24.49 13.96
CA LYS A 126 -24.84 -25.73 14.74
C LYS A 126 -24.09 -26.88 14.06
N PHE A 127 -23.77 -26.74 12.75
CA PHE A 127 -23.04 -27.79 12.04
C PHE A 127 -21.55 -27.72 12.38
N GLN A 128 -20.98 -28.81 12.85
CA GLN A 128 -19.61 -28.93 13.33
C GLN A 128 -18.58 -28.49 12.26
N ALA A 129 -18.83 -28.84 10.98
CA ALA A 129 -17.95 -28.42 9.88
C ALA A 129 -17.81 -26.87 9.77
N ILE A 130 -18.90 -26.14 10.05
CA ILE A 130 -18.89 -24.67 10.06
C ILE A 130 -18.19 -24.15 11.32
N GLN A 131 -18.44 -24.76 12.47
CA GLN A 131 -17.79 -24.37 13.73
C GLN A 131 -16.27 -24.51 13.66
N HIS A 132 -15.75 -25.59 13.07
CA HIS A 132 -14.31 -25.79 12.88
C HIS A 132 -13.70 -24.71 11.98
N ARG A 133 -14.39 -24.38 10.86
CA ARG A 133 -13.92 -23.29 9.97
C ARG A 133 -13.91 -21.93 10.66
N MET A 134 -14.93 -21.65 11.49
CA MET A 134 -14.96 -20.41 12.25
C MET A 134 -13.88 -20.34 13.34
N ALA A 135 -13.57 -21.46 13.99
CA ALA A 135 -12.46 -21.53 14.94
C ALA A 135 -11.11 -21.28 14.25
N GLN A 136 -10.89 -21.89 13.08
CA GLN A 136 -9.68 -21.66 12.28
C GLN A 136 -9.57 -20.19 11.84
N LEU A 137 -10.66 -19.61 11.30
CA LEU A 137 -10.69 -18.22 10.90
C LEU A 137 -10.34 -17.28 12.05
N LEU A 138 -10.82 -17.56 13.27
CA LEU A 138 -10.50 -16.76 14.44
C LEU A 138 -9.01 -16.79 14.74
N VAL A 139 -8.37 -17.97 14.67
CA VAL A 139 -6.91 -18.08 14.87
C VAL A 139 -6.14 -17.26 13.84
N GLU A 140 -6.53 -17.34 12.57
CA GLU A 140 -5.88 -16.58 11.49
C GLU A 140 -6.02 -15.06 11.69
N ILE A 141 -7.20 -14.57 12.10
CA ILE A 141 -7.41 -13.14 12.41
C ILE A 141 -6.55 -12.68 13.59
N GLU A 142 -6.44 -13.49 14.65
CA GLU A 142 -5.62 -13.14 15.82
C GLU A 142 -4.12 -13.17 15.50
N GLN A 143 -3.67 -14.06 14.60
CA GLN A 143 -2.29 -14.04 14.08
C GLN A 143 -2.03 -12.78 13.26
N ALA A 144 -2.93 -12.42 12.34
CA ALA A 144 -2.83 -11.19 11.55
C ALA A 144 -2.80 -9.95 12.47
N ARG A 145 -3.67 -9.91 13.50
CA ARG A 145 -3.68 -8.84 14.49
C ARG A 145 -2.34 -8.71 15.21
N SER A 146 -1.79 -9.82 15.67
CA SER A 146 -0.51 -9.85 16.37
C SER A 146 0.62 -9.35 15.48
N SER A 147 0.62 -9.72 14.19
CA SER A 147 1.61 -9.27 13.22
C SER A 147 1.52 -7.77 12.95
N VAL A 148 0.30 -7.21 12.79
CA VAL A 148 0.09 -5.76 12.58
C VAL A 148 0.51 -4.96 13.83
N ILE A 149 0.15 -5.43 15.04
CA ILE A 149 0.57 -4.80 16.28
C ILE A 149 2.10 -4.81 16.40
N ASN A 150 2.75 -5.95 16.11
CA ASN A 150 4.19 -6.06 16.15
C ASN A 150 4.87 -5.09 15.19
N ALA A 151 4.39 -5.03 13.94
CA ALA A 151 4.89 -4.08 12.94
C ALA A 151 4.69 -2.61 13.37
N THR A 152 3.59 -2.30 14.08
CA THR A 152 3.33 -0.96 14.61
C THR A 152 4.31 -0.60 15.74
N ILE A 153 4.59 -1.53 16.66
CA ILE A 153 5.51 -1.31 17.78
C ILE A 153 6.92 -1.02 17.29
N TYR A 154 7.38 -1.75 16.26
CA TYR A 154 8.74 -1.63 15.73
C TYR A 154 8.84 -0.70 14.52
N PHE A 155 7.81 0.11 14.24
CA PHE A 155 7.80 0.98 13.06
C PHE A 155 8.93 2.01 13.05
N ASP A 156 9.27 2.58 14.21
CA ASP A 156 10.33 3.57 14.36
C ASP A 156 11.72 2.95 14.59
N ASP A 157 11.81 1.61 14.69
CA ASP A 157 13.07 0.89 14.81
C ASP A 157 13.63 0.56 13.42
N GLU A 158 14.72 1.22 13.01
CA GLU A 158 15.31 1.06 11.69
C GLU A 158 15.77 -0.37 11.39
N THR A 159 16.10 -1.17 12.41
CA THR A 159 16.60 -2.54 12.24
C THR A 159 15.50 -3.59 12.16
N GLU A 160 14.38 -3.38 12.86
CA GLU A 160 13.28 -4.34 12.93
C GLU A 160 12.08 -3.96 12.03
N ARG A 161 11.98 -2.69 11.59
CA ARG A 161 10.87 -2.19 10.78
C ARG A 161 10.60 -3.04 9.54
N GLU A 162 11.59 -3.18 8.66
CA GLU A 162 11.42 -3.89 7.39
C GLU A 162 10.99 -5.34 7.60
N LYS A 163 11.60 -6.03 8.55
CA LYS A 163 11.29 -7.40 8.89
C LYS A 163 9.88 -7.57 9.45
N THR A 164 9.46 -6.71 10.38
CA THR A 164 8.14 -6.80 11.02
C THR A 164 7.03 -6.41 10.05
N ILE A 165 7.25 -5.43 9.18
CA ILE A 165 6.31 -5.04 8.12
C ILE A 165 6.18 -6.14 7.06
N SER A 166 7.29 -6.75 6.64
CA SER A 166 7.24 -7.89 5.75
C SER A 166 6.44 -9.04 6.35
N ALA A 167 6.65 -9.34 7.65
CA ALA A 167 5.89 -10.38 8.35
C ALA A 167 4.39 -10.06 8.46
N ALA A 168 4.01 -8.79 8.59
CA ALA A 168 2.61 -8.38 8.66
C ALA A 168 1.90 -8.47 7.31
N LYS A 169 2.65 -8.36 6.20
CA LYS A 169 2.12 -8.44 4.83
C LYS A 169 1.80 -9.87 4.39
N PHE A 170 2.49 -10.89 4.93
CA PHE A 170 2.34 -12.30 4.60
C PHE A 170 1.46 -13.04 5.59
#